data_6915f2d25d0f76bc45d9e94289b1fcac
#
_entry.id   6915f2d25d0f76bc45d9e94289b1fcac
#
_cell.length_a   1.000
_cell.length_b   1.000
_cell.length_c   1.000
_cell.angle_alpha   90.00
_cell.angle_beta   90.00
_cell.angle_gamma   90.00
#
_symmetry.space_group_name_H-M   'P 1'
#
loop_
_entity.id
_entity.type
_entity.pdbx_description
1 polymer ?
#
loop_
_entity_poly.entity_id
_entity_poly.type
_entity_poly.pdbx_seq_one_letter_code
_entity_poly.pdbx_strand_id
1 'polypeptide(L)'
;MHIGVAGNIGCGKTTLTRMLSAHYGWTPKYEAVTYNPYLEDYYKDIPRWSYNLETYFLAQRFRDVLEIAKSDGVIIQDRTLLEGVNIFVANNREQGNLSDRDYDTYMQLFELMMSMVNPPDLLIYLRSSVPHLVAQIQKRGREYEQSIKLDYLQGLNEHYERWIGAYTGNLLILEADGLDFENRPEDFALITDKIDAQMFGLFK
;
A
#
# COMPACT_ATOMS: atom_id res chain seq x y z
N MET A 1 -11.50 -14.45 -2.11
CA MET A 1 -11.58 -13.23 -1.30
C MET A 1 -10.25 -12.48 -1.37
N HIS A 2 -10.30 -11.16 -1.54
CA HIS A 2 -9.12 -10.30 -1.68
C HIS A 2 -9.05 -9.32 -0.50
N ILE A 3 -7.98 -9.39 0.29
CA ILE A 3 -7.71 -8.47 1.41
C ILE A 3 -6.52 -7.59 1.02
N GLY A 4 -6.72 -6.28 0.99
CA GLY A 4 -5.65 -5.32 0.74
C GLY A 4 -5.07 -4.76 2.04
N VAL A 5 -3.75 -4.66 2.14
CA VAL A 5 -3.07 -3.97 3.24
C VAL A 5 -2.45 -2.68 2.70
N ALA A 6 -2.98 -1.56 3.12
CA ALA A 6 -2.56 -0.23 2.70
C ALA A 6 -1.84 0.54 3.81
N GLY A 7 -1.05 1.51 3.44
CA GLY A 7 -0.36 2.40 4.36
C GLY A 7 0.97 2.92 3.83
N ASN A 8 1.50 3.95 4.45
CA ASN A 8 2.67 4.67 3.97
C ASN A 8 3.97 3.83 4.06
N ILE A 9 5.04 4.31 3.47
CA ILE A 9 6.37 3.69 3.53
C ILE A 9 6.80 3.62 5.00
N GLY A 10 7.20 2.43 5.47
CA GLY A 10 7.64 2.23 6.85
C GLY A 10 6.56 1.83 7.86
N CYS A 11 5.25 1.86 7.53
CA CYS A 11 4.18 1.57 8.49
C CYS A 11 4.02 0.09 8.90
N GLY A 12 4.79 -0.84 8.32
CA GLY A 12 4.76 -2.26 8.73
C GLY A 12 3.88 -3.18 7.88
N LYS A 13 3.39 -2.76 6.71
CA LYS A 13 2.51 -3.57 5.82
C LYS A 13 3.03 -5.00 5.58
N THR A 14 4.26 -5.12 5.14
CA THR A 14 4.87 -6.42 4.80
C THR A 14 4.93 -7.36 5.99
N THR A 15 5.28 -6.82 7.17
CA THR A 15 5.28 -7.58 8.42
C THR A 15 3.87 -8.04 8.78
N LEU A 16 2.90 -7.14 8.74
CA LEU A 16 1.50 -7.48 9.03
C LEU A 16 0.96 -8.51 8.03
N THR A 17 1.19 -8.32 6.74
CA THR A 17 0.78 -9.28 5.69
C THR A 17 1.34 -10.67 5.96
N ARG A 18 2.63 -10.79 6.31
CA ARG A 18 3.29 -12.05 6.67
C ARG A 18 2.63 -12.69 7.90
N MET A 19 2.39 -11.92 8.94
CA MET A 19 1.84 -12.43 10.20
C MET A 19 0.38 -12.88 10.04
N LEU A 20 -0.46 -12.09 9.35
CA LEU A 20 -1.85 -12.46 9.08
C LEU A 20 -1.95 -13.66 8.14
N SER A 21 -1.08 -13.74 7.13
CA SER A 21 -0.97 -14.92 6.27
C SER A 21 -0.69 -16.19 7.06
N ALA A 22 0.28 -16.14 7.99
CA ALA A 22 0.61 -17.28 8.83
C ALA A 22 -0.51 -17.65 9.82
N HIS A 23 -1.19 -16.64 10.40
CA HIS A 23 -2.25 -16.84 11.39
C HIS A 23 -3.52 -17.45 10.78
N TYR A 24 -3.97 -16.92 9.65
CA TYR A 24 -5.23 -17.34 9.02
C TYR A 24 -5.06 -18.39 7.92
N GLY A 25 -3.82 -18.73 7.54
CA GLY A 25 -3.56 -19.59 6.39
C GLY A 25 -3.85 -18.93 5.03
N TRP A 26 -3.85 -17.61 4.96
CA TRP A 26 -4.08 -16.86 3.71
C TRP A 26 -2.84 -16.86 2.82
N THR A 27 -3.04 -16.77 1.51
CA THR A 27 -1.93 -16.68 0.55
C THR A 27 -1.44 -15.23 0.44
N PRO A 28 -0.16 -14.94 0.77
CA PRO A 28 0.36 -13.58 0.67
C PRO A 28 0.78 -13.22 -0.75
N LYS A 29 0.50 -11.98 -1.16
CA LYS A 29 1.08 -11.32 -2.33
C LYS A 29 1.87 -10.11 -1.87
N TYR A 30 3.19 -10.16 -2.03
CA TYR A 30 4.10 -9.08 -1.62
C TYR A 30 4.39 -8.14 -2.78
N GLU A 31 4.61 -6.86 -2.46
CA GLU A 31 5.02 -5.87 -3.43
C GLU A 31 6.38 -6.23 -4.06
N ALA A 32 6.48 -6.17 -5.40
CA ALA A 32 7.69 -6.49 -6.15
C ALA A 32 8.73 -5.35 -6.07
N VAL A 33 9.33 -5.17 -4.90
CA VAL A 33 10.32 -4.11 -4.64
C VAL A 33 11.73 -4.57 -5.01
N THR A 34 12.08 -5.84 -4.72
CA THR A 34 13.46 -6.36 -4.75
C THR A 34 14.09 -6.35 -6.16
N TYR A 35 13.30 -6.48 -7.21
CA TYR A 35 13.78 -6.51 -8.59
C TYR A 35 13.20 -5.38 -9.45
N ASN A 36 12.81 -4.26 -8.82
CA ASN A 36 12.29 -3.13 -9.55
C ASN A 36 13.43 -2.38 -10.26
N PRO A 37 13.43 -2.32 -11.61
CA PRO A 37 14.54 -1.76 -12.36
C PRO A 37 14.63 -0.22 -12.30
N TYR A 38 13.62 0.45 -11.75
CA TYR A 38 13.52 1.91 -11.72
C TYR A 38 13.64 2.50 -10.32
N LEU A 39 13.53 1.70 -9.25
CA LEU A 39 13.37 2.22 -7.90
C LEU A 39 14.57 3.03 -7.41
N GLU A 40 15.79 2.55 -7.65
CA GLU A 40 17.00 3.28 -7.27
C GLU A 40 17.19 4.57 -8.07
N ASP A 41 16.91 4.53 -9.36
CA ASP A 41 17.03 5.68 -10.24
C ASP A 41 15.95 6.73 -9.92
N TYR A 42 14.76 6.28 -9.56
CA TYR A 42 13.67 7.16 -9.11
C TYR A 42 14.08 8.02 -7.91
N TYR A 43 14.68 7.43 -6.88
CA TYR A 43 15.11 8.21 -5.71
C TYR A 43 16.30 9.14 -6.00
N LYS A 44 17.07 8.91 -7.08
CA LYS A 44 18.13 9.83 -7.54
C LYS A 44 17.59 11.00 -8.36
N ASP A 45 16.56 10.74 -9.20
CA ASP A 45 15.97 11.74 -10.10
C ASP A 45 14.45 11.47 -10.24
N ILE A 46 13.68 11.92 -9.26
CA ILE A 46 12.23 11.69 -9.17
C ILE A 46 11.49 12.19 -10.42
N PRO A 47 11.69 13.44 -10.91
CA PRO A 47 10.98 13.92 -12.08
C PRO A 47 11.25 13.09 -13.34
N ARG A 48 12.48 12.61 -13.50
CA ARG A 48 12.87 11.82 -14.69
C ARG A 48 12.21 10.44 -14.69
N TRP A 49 12.06 9.80 -13.51
CA TRP A 49 11.72 8.40 -13.43
C TRP A 49 10.31 8.11 -12.88
N SER A 50 9.56 9.14 -12.48
CA SER A 50 8.21 8.99 -11.89
C SER A 50 7.28 8.18 -12.78
N TYR A 51 7.12 8.55 -14.05
CA TYR A 51 6.22 7.86 -14.97
C TYR A 51 6.63 6.39 -15.18
N ASN A 52 7.92 6.13 -15.34
CA ASN A 52 8.44 4.78 -15.56
C ASN A 52 8.19 3.88 -14.34
N LEU A 53 8.51 4.38 -13.14
CA LEU A 53 8.32 3.65 -11.90
C LEU A 53 6.85 3.35 -11.64
N GLU A 54 5.99 4.36 -11.74
CA GLU A 54 4.56 4.20 -11.45
C GLU A 54 3.88 3.27 -12.46
N THR A 55 4.25 3.36 -13.75
CA THR A 55 3.73 2.45 -14.79
C THR A 55 4.20 1.01 -14.56
N TYR A 56 5.46 0.83 -14.11
CA TYR A 56 5.97 -0.50 -13.74
C TYR A 56 5.14 -1.10 -12.59
N PHE A 57 4.94 -0.35 -11.51
CA PHE A 57 4.13 -0.81 -10.38
C PHE A 57 2.67 -1.06 -10.75
N LEU A 58 2.09 -0.20 -11.61
CA LEU A 58 0.74 -0.41 -12.15
C LEU A 58 0.62 -1.78 -12.82
N ALA A 59 1.55 -2.09 -13.72
CA ALA A 59 1.56 -3.36 -14.44
C ALA A 59 1.74 -4.58 -13.51
N GLN A 60 2.63 -4.49 -12.52
CA GLN A 60 2.86 -5.58 -11.56
C GLN A 60 1.63 -5.81 -10.68
N ARG A 61 1.08 -4.74 -10.06
CA ARG A 61 -0.10 -4.84 -9.20
C ARG A 61 -1.34 -5.31 -9.97
N PHE A 62 -1.50 -4.88 -11.22
CA PHE A 62 -2.61 -5.36 -12.06
C PHE A 62 -2.50 -6.85 -12.35
N ARG A 63 -1.29 -7.35 -12.65
CA ARG A 63 -1.04 -8.80 -12.79
C ARG A 63 -1.44 -9.55 -11.52
N ASP A 64 -1.03 -9.04 -10.35
CA ASP A 64 -1.38 -9.65 -9.06
C ASP A 64 -2.90 -9.71 -8.87
N VAL A 65 -3.63 -8.63 -9.16
CA VAL A 65 -5.10 -8.60 -9.02
C VAL A 65 -5.78 -9.57 -9.99
N LEU A 66 -5.26 -9.73 -11.22
CA LEU A 66 -5.76 -10.75 -12.16
C LEU A 66 -5.54 -12.19 -11.67
N GLU A 67 -4.42 -12.45 -10.97
CA GLU A 67 -4.17 -13.75 -10.34
C GLU A 67 -5.07 -13.96 -9.12
N ILE A 68 -5.26 -12.92 -8.29
CA ILE A 68 -6.17 -12.93 -7.15
C ILE A 68 -7.60 -13.27 -7.61
N ALA A 69 -8.07 -12.63 -8.68
CA ALA A 69 -9.42 -12.86 -9.22
C ALA A 69 -9.67 -14.30 -9.70
N LYS A 70 -8.61 -15.06 -10.00
CA LYS A 70 -8.68 -16.48 -10.42
C LYS A 70 -8.53 -17.47 -9.26
N SER A 71 -8.25 -16.98 -8.06
CA SER A 71 -8.00 -17.83 -6.90
C SER A 71 -9.30 -18.15 -6.15
N ASP A 72 -9.46 -19.40 -5.72
CA ASP A 72 -10.58 -19.84 -4.89
C ASP A 72 -10.36 -19.58 -3.38
N GLY A 73 -9.16 -19.13 -2.99
CA GLY A 73 -8.77 -18.90 -1.59
C GLY A 73 -8.89 -17.43 -1.15
N VAL A 74 -8.45 -17.20 0.08
CA VAL A 74 -8.25 -15.84 0.60
C VAL A 74 -6.82 -15.40 0.32
N ILE A 75 -6.67 -14.27 -0.36
CA ILE A 75 -5.37 -13.68 -0.66
C ILE A 75 -5.24 -12.35 0.04
N ILE A 76 -4.12 -12.15 0.73
CA ILE A 76 -3.75 -10.89 1.36
C ILE A 76 -2.63 -10.22 0.56
N GLN A 77 -2.87 -9.00 0.08
CA GLN A 77 -1.96 -8.25 -0.78
C GLN A 77 -1.32 -7.09 -0.03
N ASP A 78 0.02 -7.07 0.02
CA ASP A 78 0.81 -5.94 0.49
C ASP A 78 0.85 -4.87 -0.60
N ARG A 79 0.15 -3.78 -0.39
CA ARG A 79 -0.06 -2.64 -1.27
C ARG A 79 -0.95 -2.96 -2.48
N THR A 80 -2.06 -2.25 -2.56
CA THR A 80 -3.08 -2.43 -3.59
C THR A 80 -2.81 -1.61 -4.85
N LEU A 81 -3.54 -1.93 -5.92
CA LEU A 81 -3.55 -1.15 -7.16
C LEU A 81 -4.04 0.29 -6.92
N LEU A 82 -4.99 0.48 -5.98
CA LEU A 82 -5.59 1.77 -5.67
C LEU A 82 -4.60 2.77 -5.06
N GLU A 83 -3.61 2.30 -4.30
CA GLU A 83 -2.58 3.16 -3.70
C GLU A 83 -1.67 3.79 -4.76
N GLY A 84 -1.45 3.10 -5.89
CA GLY A 84 -0.66 3.67 -6.99
C GLY A 84 -1.20 5.02 -7.43
N VAL A 85 -2.48 5.06 -7.81
CA VAL A 85 -3.12 6.27 -8.35
C VAL A 85 -3.42 7.30 -7.27
N ASN A 86 -3.99 6.88 -6.13
CA ASN A 86 -4.47 7.82 -5.11
C ASN A 86 -3.36 8.43 -4.27
N ILE A 87 -2.20 7.78 -4.18
CA ILE A 87 -1.09 8.21 -3.32
C ILE A 87 0.11 8.65 -4.16
N PHE A 88 0.77 7.70 -4.83
CA PHE A 88 2.09 7.96 -5.45
C PHE A 88 1.99 8.82 -6.71
N VAL A 89 1.10 8.47 -7.62
CA VAL A 89 0.88 9.24 -8.86
C VAL A 89 0.29 10.62 -8.55
N ALA A 90 -0.67 10.69 -7.63
CA ALA A 90 -1.26 11.95 -7.19
C ALA A 90 -0.21 12.87 -6.54
N ASN A 91 0.64 12.34 -5.66
CA ASN A 91 1.72 13.09 -5.03
C ASN A 91 2.78 13.54 -6.05
N ASN A 92 3.18 12.67 -6.98
CA ASN A 92 4.15 13.02 -8.03
C ASN A 92 3.60 14.12 -8.96
N ARG A 93 2.31 14.10 -9.28
CA ARG A 93 1.65 15.18 -10.04
C ARG A 93 1.63 16.49 -9.26
N GLU A 94 1.18 16.47 -8.00
CA GLU A 94 1.09 17.66 -7.13
C GLU A 94 2.44 18.32 -6.93
N GLN A 95 3.52 17.53 -6.85
CA GLN A 95 4.89 18.01 -6.73
C GLN A 95 5.54 18.42 -8.07
N GLY A 96 4.81 18.31 -9.21
CA GLY A 96 5.34 18.64 -10.54
C GLY A 96 6.35 17.63 -11.08
N ASN A 97 6.45 16.43 -10.47
CA ASN A 97 7.34 15.36 -10.93
C ASN A 97 6.74 14.55 -12.09
N LEU A 98 5.45 14.73 -12.36
CA LEU A 98 4.74 14.07 -13.44
C LEU A 98 4.02 15.12 -14.27
N SER A 99 4.25 15.15 -15.59
CA SER A 99 3.57 16.09 -16.48
C SER A 99 2.06 15.76 -16.56
N ASP A 100 1.22 16.75 -16.87
CA ASP A 100 -0.21 16.53 -17.07
C ASP A 100 -0.48 15.47 -18.14
N ARG A 101 0.28 15.50 -19.26
CA ARG A 101 0.18 14.51 -20.32
C ARG A 101 0.49 13.09 -19.85
N ASP A 102 1.53 12.91 -19.05
CA ASP A 102 1.92 11.60 -18.53
C ASP A 102 0.91 11.12 -17.47
N TYR A 103 0.41 12.03 -16.64
CA TYR A 103 -0.66 11.74 -15.70
C TYR A 103 -1.94 11.28 -16.42
N ASP A 104 -2.39 12.00 -17.45
CA ASP A 104 -3.59 11.64 -18.20
C ASP A 104 -3.45 10.28 -18.89
N THR A 105 -2.24 9.98 -19.41
CA THR A 105 -1.94 8.67 -20.00
C THR A 105 -1.99 7.57 -18.94
N TYR A 106 -1.40 7.81 -17.77
CA TYR A 106 -1.45 6.86 -16.65
C TYR A 106 -2.90 6.60 -16.20
N MET A 107 -3.71 7.65 -16.08
CA MET A 107 -5.11 7.53 -15.66
C MET A 107 -5.93 6.71 -16.65
N GLN A 108 -5.75 6.91 -17.97
CA GLN A 108 -6.42 6.09 -18.99
C GLN A 108 -6.07 4.60 -18.86
N LEU A 109 -4.79 4.28 -18.62
CA LEU A 109 -4.36 2.89 -18.38
C LEU A 109 -4.97 2.33 -17.10
N PHE A 110 -4.95 3.10 -16.02
CA PHE A 110 -5.51 2.70 -14.73
C PHE A 110 -7.03 2.44 -14.83
N GLU A 111 -7.79 3.35 -15.43
CA GLU A 111 -9.24 3.22 -15.60
C GLU A 111 -9.61 2.00 -16.45
N LEU A 112 -8.87 1.76 -17.54
CA LEU A 112 -9.04 0.57 -18.35
C LEU A 112 -8.80 -0.71 -17.53
N MET A 113 -7.71 -0.77 -16.75
CA MET A 113 -7.39 -1.91 -15.90
C MET A 113 -8.44 -2.12 -14.80
N MET A 114 -8.90 -1.03 -14.16
CA MET A 114 -9.94 -1.09 -13.12
C MET A 114 -11.29 -1.56 -13.65
N SER A 115 -11.60 -1.35 -14.92
CA SER A 115 -12.83 -1.86 -15.54
C SER A 115 -12.87 -3.40 -15.64
N MET A 116 -11.72 -4.06 -15.47
CA MET A 116 -11.55 -5.52 -15.61
C MET A 116 -11.42 -6.26 -14.27
N VAL A 117 -11.32 -5.55 -13.14
CA VAL A 117 -11.09 -6.15 -11.82
C VAL A 117 -11.97 -5.47 -10.75
N ASN A 118 -12.11 -6.15 -9.60
CA ASN A 118 -12.81 -5.60 -8.45
C ASN A 118 -11.81 -5.04 -7.43
N PRO A 119 -12.22 -4.02 -6.66
CA PRO A 119 -11.45 -3.58 -5.49
C PRO A 119 -11.36 -4.69 -4.44
N PRO A 120 -10.47 -4.57 -3.44
CA PRO A 120 -10.41 -5.51 -2.33
C PRO A 120 -11.74 -5.67 -1.60
N ASP A 121 -12.06 -6.90 -1.17
CA ASP A 121 -13.23 -7.21 -0.33
C ASP A 121 -13.12 -6.58 1.07
N LEU A 122 -11.87 -6.41 1.55
CA LEU A 122 -11.52 -5.66 2.76
C LEU A 122 -10.21 -4.91 2.54
N LEU A 123 -10.20 -3.62 2.85
CA LEU A 123 -8.99 -2.81 2.91
C LEU A 123 -8.59 -2.58 4.37
N ILE A 124 -7.40 -3.04 4.76
CA ILE A 124 -6.80 -2.79 6.06
C ILE A 124 -5.81 -1.63 5.89
N TYR A 125 -6.11 -0.48 6.50
CA TYR A 125 -5.23 0.69 6.46
C TYR A 125 -4.42 0.82 7.75
N LEU A 126 -3.09 0.72 7.65
CA LEU A 126 -2.16 1.03 8.74
C LEU A 126 -1.92 2.54 8.76
N ARG A 127 -2.67 3.24 9.62
CA ARG A 127 -2.47 4.68 9.87
C ARG A 127 -1.24 4.88 10.74
N SER A 128 -0.36 5.76 10.32
CA SER A 128 0.89 6.01 11.05
C SER A 128 1.30 7.47 10.94
N SER A 129 1.83 8.03 12.02
CA SER A 129 2.39 9.39 12.01
C SER A 129 3.73 9.43 11.28
N VAL A 130 4.04 10.58 10.69
CA VAL A 130 5.32 10.77 9.97
C VAL A 130 6.53 10.52 10.88
N PRO A 131 6.59 10.95 12.16
CA PRO A 131 7.69 10.61 13.05
C PRO A 131 7.87 9.10 13.24
N HIS A 132 6.77 8.34 13.40
CA HIS A 132 6.83 6.89 13.50
C HIS A 132 7.38 6.25 12.22
N LEU A 133 6.90 6.69 11.05
CA LEU A 133 7.37 6.20 9.74
C LEU A 133 8.88 6.41 9.57
N VAL A 134 9.38 7.62 9.90
CA VAL A 134 10.82 7.93 9.84
C VAL A 134 11.63 6.97 10.72
N ALA A 135 11.19 6.75 11.97
CA ALA A 135 11.88 5.83 12.88
C ALA A 135 11.92 4.39 12.32
N GLN A 136 10.83 3.90 11.74
CA GLN A 136 10.74 2.57 11.14
C GLN A 136 11.61 2.44 9.88
N ILE A 137 11.63 3.45 9.02
CA ILE A 137 12.49 3.50 7.82
C ILE A 137 13.97 3.44 8.22
N GLN A 138 14.37 4.24 9.22
CA GLN A 138 15.73 4.24 9.74
C GLN A 138 16.12 2.90 10.35
N LYS A 139 15.23 2.29 11.16
CA LYS A 139 15.43 0.96 11.76
C LYS A 139 15.61 -0.12 10.68
N ARG A 140 14.86 -0.06 9.58
CA ARG A 140 14.93 -1.01 8.46
C ARG A 140 16.21 -0.89 7.65
N GLY A 141 16.78 0.31 7.50
CA GLY A 141 18.11 0.58 6.94
C GLY A 141 18.31 0.27 5.46
N ARG A 142 17.27 0.32 4.61
CA ARG A 142 17.42 0.16 3.16
C ARG A 142 18.13 1.37 2.55
N GLU A 143 19.21 1.15 1.80
CA GLU A 143 20.07 2.22 1.25
C GLU A 143 19.29 3.27 0.42
N TYR A 144 18.44 2.82 -0.50
CA TYR A 144 17.66 3.72 -1.36
C TYR A 144 16.60 4.53 -0.59
N GLU A 145 16.17 4.06 0.58
CA GLU A 145 15.20 4.77 1.42
C GLU A 145 15.83 5.89 2.25
N GLN A 146 17.17 5.88 2.43
CA GLN A 146 17.88 6.94 3.16
C GLN A 146 17.82 8.29 2.43
N SER A 147 17.53 8.29 1.13
CA SER A 147 17.34 9.50 0.33
C SER A 147 15.93 10.07 0.35
N ILE A 148 14.97 9.38 1.00
CA ILE A 148 13.58 9.83 1.11
C ILE A 148 13.54 11.13 1.93
N LYS A 149 13.04 12.21 1.30
CA LYS A 149 12.85 13.50 1.95
C LYS A 149 11.63 13.48 2.86
N LEU A 150 11.71 14.22 3.96
CA LEU A 150 10.60 14.34 4.91
C LEU A 150 9.32 14.87 4.24
N ASP A 151 9.45 15.91 3.42
CA ASP A 151 8.32 16.53 2.70
C ASP A 151 7.63 15.53 1.77
N TYR A 152 8.40 14.65 1.11
CA TYR A 152 7.84 13.58 0.28
C TYR A 152 7.00 12.61 1.12
N LEU A 153 7.54 12.13 2.24
CA LEU A 153 6.85 11.21 3.13
C LEU A 153 5.58 11.83 3.74
N GLN A 154 5.64 13.14 4.04
CA GLN A 154 4.53 13.93 4.54
C GLN A 154 3.43 14.09 3.48
N GLY A 155 3.79 14.42 2.26
CA GLY A 155 2.86 14.50 1.13
C GLY A 155 2.14 13.17 0.88
N LEU A 156 2.86 12.05 0.90
CA LEU A 156 2.23 10.72 0.82
C LEU A 156 1.22 10.51 1.95
N ASN A 157 1.56 10.90 3.18
CA ASN A 157 0.67 10.73 4.34
C ASN A 157 -0.63 11.54 4.18
N GLU A 158 -0.54 12.77 3.69
CA GLU A 158 -1.71 13.62 3.38
C GLU A 158 -2.60 13.00 2.29
N HIS A 159 -2.00 12.40 1.25
CA HIS A 159 -2.75 11.68 0.23
C HIS A 159 -3.44 10.44 0.81
N TYR A 160 -2.80 9.69 1.71
CA TYR A 160 -3.44 8.57 2.40
C TYR A 160 -4.68 9.03 3.19
N GLU A 161 -4.55 10.04 4.03
CA GLU A 161 -5.68 10.52 4.84
C GLU A 161 -6.83 11.03 3.95
N ARG A 162 -6.53 11.72 2.84
CA ARG A 162 -7.53 12.18 1.88
C ARG A 162 -8.23 11.03 1.18
N TRP A 163 -7.47 10.03 0.72
CA TRP A 163 -8.03 8.85 0.05
C TRP A 163 -8.87 7.99 0.99
N ILE A 164 -8.36 7.70 2.18
CA ILE A 164 -9.05 6.88 3.17
C ILE A 164 -10.33 7.59 3.66
N GLY A 165 -10.31 8.91 3.84
CA GLY A 165 -11.50 9.69 4.18
C GLY A 165 -12.61 9.66 3.12
N ALA A 166 -12.26 9.40 1.85
CA ALA A 166 -13.19 9.27 0.74
C ALA A 166 -13.48 7.81 0.34
N TYR A 167 -12.85 6.84 0.96
CA TYR A 167 -12.99 5.44 0.60
C TYR A 167 -14.36 4.88 1.01
N THR A 168 -15.10 4.32 0.07
CA THR A 168 -16.47 3.84 0.27
C THR A 168 -16.59 2.31 0.39
N GLY A 169 -15.48 1.58 0.21
CA GLY A 169 -15.44 0.13 0.36
C GLY A 169 -15.36 -0.32 1.83
N ASN A 170 -15.30 -1.63 2.03
CA ASN A 170 -15.11 -2.19 3.37
C ASN A 170 -13.70 -1.86 3.88
N LEU A 171 -13.61 -1.10 4.97
CA LEU A 171 -12.37 -0.50 5.48
C LEU A 171 -12.18 -0.80 6.96
N LEU A 172 -10.99 -1.27 7.32
CA LEU A 172 -10.52 -1.38 8.70
C LEU A 172 -9.31 -0.47 8.90
N ILE A 173 -9.41 0.50 9.81
CA ILE A 173 -8.29 1.39 10.16
C ILE A 173 -7.62 0.86 11.43
N LEU A 174 -6.30 0.68 11.37
CA LEU A 174 -5.44 0.28 12.47
C LEU A 174 -4.44 1.41 12.76
N GLU A 175 -4.51 1.97 13.97
CA GLU A 175 -3.53 2.97 14.44
C GLU A 175 -2.22 2.25 14.77
N ALA A 176 -1.18 2.43 13.92
CA ALA A 176 0.05 1.65 14.00
C ALA A 176 1.07 2.20 15.01
N ASP A 177 1.01 3.49 15.35
CA ASP A 177 2.02 4.16 16.18
C ASP A 177 2.16 3.55 17.58
N GLY A 178 1.09 3.03 18.13
CA GLY A 178 1.08 2.42 19.46
C GLY A 178 1.30 0.91 19.47
N LEU A 179 1.44 0.27 18.30
CA LEU A 179 1.47 -1.18 18.17
C LEU A 179 2.87 -1.69 17.81
N ASP A 180 3.34 -2.66 18.56
CA ASP A 180 4.51 -3.47 18.23
C ASP A 180 4.08 -4.93 17.98
N PHE A 181 3.22 -5.11 16.99
CA PHE A 181 2.60 -6.40 16.67
C PHE A 181 3.62 -7.47 16.24
N GLU A 182 4.85 -7.10 15.87
CA GLU A 182 5.91 -8.05 15.54
C GLU A 182 6.51 -8.68 16.79
N ASN A 183 6.66 -7.92 17.89
CA ASN A 183 7.35 -8.38 19.11
C ASN A 183 6.40 -8.58 20.29
N ARG A 184 5.20 -8.02 20.27
CA ARG A 184 4.19 -8.14 21.33
C ARG A 184 2.96 -8.91 20.84
N PRO A 185 2.78 -10.18 21.28
CA PRO A 185 1.64 -11.00 20.88
C PRO A 185 0.27 -10.36 21.21
N GLU A 186 0.19 -9.60 22.29
CA GLU A 186 -1.02 -8.87 22.67
C GLU A 186 -1.44 -7.82 21.63
N ASP A 187 -0.48 -7.11 21.03
CA ASP A 187 -0.79 -6.14 19.97
C ASP A 187 -1.28 -6.83 18.70
N PHE A 188 -0.68 -7.97 18.36
CA PHE A 188 -1.14 -8.77 17.24
C PHE A 188 -2.54 -9.34 17.49
N ALA A 189 -2.85 -9.79 18.72
CA ALA A 189 -4.18 -10.26 19.10
C ALA A 189 -5.23 -9.15 18.93
N LEU A 190 -4.93 -7.91 19.34
CA LEU A 190 -5.83 -6.77 19.12
C LEU A 190 -6.14 -6.53 17.64
N ILE A 191 -5.18 -6.77 16.75
CA ILE A 191 -5.37 -6.63 15.30
C ILE A 191 -6.27 -7.76 14.79
N THR A 192 -6.00 -9.01 15.17
CA THR A 192 -6.80 -10.15 14.72
C THR A 192 -8.23 -10.07 15.23
N ASP A 193 -8.46 -9.66 16.48
CA ASP A 193 -9.81 -9.45 17.04
C ASP A 193 -10.61 -8.41 16.22
N LYS A 194 -9.98 -7.32 15.80
CA LYS A 194 -10.64 -6.31 14.95
C LYS A 194 -10.94 -6.85 13.55
N ILE A 195 -10.03 -7.64 12.97
CA ILE A 195 -10.24 -8.28 11.66
C ILE A 195 -11.38 -9.28 11.74
N ASP A 196 -11.41 -10.12 12.78
CA ASP A 196 -12.46 -11.11 13.01
C ASP A 196 -13.83 -10.45 13.21
N ALA A 197 -13.89 -9.37 13.98
CA ALA A 197 -15.11 -8.57 14.13
C ALA A 197 -15.58 -7.97 12.80
N GLN A 198 -14.66 -7.48 11.97
CA GLN A 198 -14.97 -6.89 10.66
C GLN A 198 -15.42 -7.93 9.62
N MET A 199 -14.79 -9.11 9.64
CA MET A 199 -15.06 -10.18 8.65
C MET A 199 -16.21 -11.08 9.05
N PHE A 200 -16.32 -11.43 10.32
CA PHE A 200 -17.22 -12.46 10.82
C PHE A 200 -18.20 -11.96 11.89
N GLY A 201 -18.16 -10.69 12.24
CA GLY A 201 -19.05 -10.09 13.25
C GLY A 201 -20.52 -10.20 12.86
N LEU A 202 -21.37 -10.43 13.86
CA LEU A 202 -22.82 -10.58 13.68
C LEU A 202 -23.55 -9.28 13.29
N PHE A 203 -22.91 -8.14 13.51
CA PHE A 203 -23.45 -6.81 13.21
C PHE A 203 -22.45 -6.05 12.36
N LYS A 204 -22.78 -5.91 11.07
CA LYS A 204 -22.07 -5.03 10.13
C LYS A 204 -22.82 -3.72 10.00
#